data_98e30165b3bca655b00cb700f85db9c0
#
_entry.id   98e30165b3bca655b00cb700f85db9c0
#
_cell.length_a   1.000
_cell.length_b   1.000
_cell.length_c   1.000
_cell.angle_alpha   90.00
_cell.angle_beta   90.00
_cell.angle_gamma   90.00
#
_symmetry.space_group_name_H-M   'P 1'
#
loop_
_entity.id
_entity.type
_entity.pdbx_description
1 polymer ?
#
loop_
_entity_poly.entity_id
_entity_poly.type
_entity_poly.pdbx_seq_one_letter_code
_entity_poly.pdbx_strand_id
1 'polypeptide(L)'
;MAKDIEQELDGILAHHKARVAQVRSEAAGKGAAEEDFSQAATACLASVILPVLQQIAHALNERGVAARVPSDGGAARIDIPVSRHARLGHGFGGYPYLRARPDPQARRIHFERNTSDSRGGSAVGDYAIAEVNAELVKALVMDLVRELYGPA
;
A
#
# COMPACT_ATOMS: atom_id res chain seq x y z
N MET A 1 53.93 29.35 16.48
CA MET A 1 52.58 29.71 16.96
C MET A 1 51.57 29.81 15.84
N ALA A 2 51.82 30.52 14.78
CA ALA A 2 50.87 30.66 13.67
C ALA A 2 50.58 29.33 12.96
N LYS A 3 51.57 28.45 12.81
CA LYS A 3 51.39 27.13 12.18
C LYS A 3 50.49 26.20 12.98
N ASP A 4 50.53 26.27 14.31
CA ASP A 4 49.68 25.41 15.16
C ASP A 4 48.19 25.78 15.06
N ILE A 5 47.91 27.08 14.99
CA ILE A 5 46.57 27.60 14.82
C ILE A 5 46.01 27.21 13.43
N GLU A 6 46.80 27.38 12.40
CA GLU A 6 46.40 27.01 11.05
C GLU A 6 46.12 25.52 10.91
N GLN A 7 46.98 24.67 11.46
CA GLN A 7 46.77 23.23 11.44
C GLN A 7 45.51 22.81 12.21
N GLU A 8 45.26 23.41 13.35
CA GLU A 8 44.07 23.16 14.13
C GLU A 8 42.79 23.57 13.39
N LEU A 9 42.79 24.73 12.75
CA LEU A 9 41.66 25.21 11.93
C LEU A 9 41.45 24.31 10.71
N ASP A 10 42.49 23.91 10.05
CA ASP A 10 42.39 23.00 8.89
C ASP A 10 41.79 21.67 9.30
N GLY A 11 42.16 21.12 10.46
CA GLY A 11 41.59 19.91 10.98
C GLY A 11 40.11 20.03 11.32
N ILE A 12 39.74 21.12 11.95
CA ILE A 12 38.32 21.38 12.32
C ILE A 12 37.47 21.55 11.07
N LEU A 13 37.93 22.31 10.09
CA LEU A 13 37.21 22.55 8.84
C LEU A 13 37.11 21.30 7.97
N ALA A 14 38.16 20.49 7.93
CA ALA A 14 38.11 19.21 7.23
C ALA A 14 37.13 18.25 7.85
N HIS A 15 37.09 18.19 9.18
CA HIS A 15 36.12 17.35 9.90
C HIS A 15 34.70 17.81 9.66
N HIS A 16 34.45 19.12 9.68
CA HIS A 16 33.12 19.67 9.37
C HIS A 16 32.68 19.34 7.95
N LYS A 17 33.56 19.49 6.97
CA LYS A 17 33.27 19.11 5.57
C LYS A 17 32.88 17.63 5.46
N ALA A 18 33.61 16.77 6.14
CA ALA A 18 33.34 15.34 6.13
C ALA A 18 31.94 15.02 6.72
N ARG A 19 31.58 15.70 7.81
CA ARG A 19 30.25 15.53 8.41
C ARG A 19 29.13 16.01 7.49
N VAL A 20 29.29 17.15 6.84
CA VAL A 20 28.29 17.67 5.91
C VAL A 20 28.12 16.72 4.72
N ALA A 21 29.22 16.21 4.17
CA ALA A 21 29.16 15.25 3.07
C ALA A 21 28.46 13.96 3.49
N GLN A 22 28.71 13.45 4.71
CA GLN A 22 28.06 12.27 5.23
C GLN A 22 26.56 12.45 5.40
N VAL A 23 26.13 13.58 5.98
CA VAL A 23 24.72 13.89 6.16
C VAL A 23 23.99 13.97 4.81
N ARG A 24 24.61 14.60 3.81
CA ARG A 24 24.03 14.66 2.46
C ARG A 24 23.93 13.29 1.80
N SER A 25 24.92 12.44 1.98
CA SER A 25 24.92 11.09 1.44
C SER A 25 23.83 10.23 2.08
N GLU A 26 23.67 10.34 3.40
CA GLU A 26 22.60 9.63 4.12
C GLU A 26 21.23 10.09 3.68
N ALA A 27 21.02 11.40 3.55
CA ALA A 27 19.74 11.95 3.07
C ALA A 27 19.42 11.51 1.66
N ALA A 28 20.42 11.52 0.75
CA ALA A 28 20.26 11.05 -0.62
C ALA A 28 19.93 9.55 -0.66
N GLY A 29 20.59 8.75 0.18
CA GLY A 29 20.31 7.32 0.29
C GLY A 29 18.89 7.02 0.75
N LYS A 30 18.37 7.75 1.73
CA LYS A 30 16.99 7.62 2.18
C LYS A 30 15.98 7.99 1.08
N GLY A 31 16.20 9.08 0.38
CA GLY A 31 15.34 9.51 -0.72
C GLY A 31 15.31 8.50 -1.85
N ALA A 32 16.46 7.94 -2.22
CA ALA A 32 16.54 6.91 -3.25
C ALA A 32 15.81 5.63 -2.83
N ALA A 33 15.94 5.21 -1.58
CA ALA A 33 15.25 4.02 -1.07
C ALA A 33 13.73 4.21 -1.05
N GLU A 34 13.23 5.38 -0.69
CA GLU A 34 11.81 5.70 -0.72
C GLU A 34 11.27 5.71 -2.14
N GLU A 35 12.02 6.26 -3.08
CA GLU A 35 11.66 6.29 -4.50
C GLU A 35 11.64 4.88 -5.09
N ASP A 36 12.63 4.06 -4.77
CA ASP A 36 12.69 2.67 -5.21
C ASP A 36 11.49 1.86 -4.69
N PHE A 37 11.15 2.05 -3.42
CA PHE A 37 9.95 1.43 -2.85
C PHE A 37 8.70 1.90 -3.57
N SER A 38 8.54 3.19 -3.78
CA SER A 38 7.37 3.77 -4.44
C SER A 38 7.18 3.20 -5.85
N GLN A 39 8.25 3.09 -6.63
CA GLN A 39 8.22 2.51 -7.97
C GLN A 39 7.87 1.02 -7.92
N ALA A 40 8.48 0.27 -7.02
CA ALA A 40 8.22 -1.15 -6.86
C ALA A 40 6.78 -1.40 -6.39
N ALA A 41 6.27 -0.58 -5.48
CA ALA A 41 4.89 -0.68 -5.01
C ALA A 41 3.90 -0.37 -6.14
N THR A 42 4.15 0.66 -6.92
CA THR A 42 3.32 1.02 -8.08
C THR A 42 3.28 -0.12 -9.09
N ALA A 43 4.44 -0.72 -9.39
CA ALA A 43 4.53 -1.86 -10.29
C ALA A 43 3.79 -3.07 -9.74
N CYS A 44 3.89 -3.36 -8.45
CA CYS A 44 3.18 -4.45 -7.79
C CYS A 44 1.66 -4.26 -7.87
N LEU A 45 1.19 -3.05 -7.58
CA LEU A 45 -0.24 -2.74 -7.69
C LEU A 45 -0.75 -2.93 -9.12
N ALA A 46 -0.03 -2.45 -10.10
CA ALA A 46 -0.45 -2.50 -11.50
C ALA A 46 -0.33 -3.89 -12.12
N SER A 47 0.72 -4.64 -11.77
CA SER A 47 1.06 -5.90 -12.46
C SER A 47 0.57 -7.14 -11.72
N VAL A 48 0.38 -7.07 -10.40
CA VAL A 48 -0.01 -8.23 -9.59
C VAL A 48 -1.39 -8.03 -9.00
N ILE A 49 -1.63 -6.95 -8.29
CA ILE A 49 -2.85 -6.76 -7.50
C ILE A 49 -4.04 -6.43 -8.40
N LEU A 50 -3.95 -5.40 -9.22
CA LEU A 50 -5.06 -4.97 -10.09
C LEU A 50 -5.55 -6.07 -11.02
N PRO A 51 -4.69 -6.83 -11.72
CA PRO A 51 -5.17 -7.90 -12.59
C PRO A 51 -5.99 -8.96 -11.84
N VAL A 52 -5.60 -9.32 -10.63
CA VAL A 52 -6.34 -10.29 -9.81
C VAL A 52 -7.69 -9.72 -9.40
N LEU A 53 -7.73 -8.46 -8.94
CA LEU A 53 -8.99 -7.80 -8.57
C LEU A 53 -9.94 -7.72 -9.78
N GLN A 54 -9.43 -7.37 -10.94
CA GLN A 54 -10.21 -7.28 -12.16
C GLN A 54 -10.76 -8.64 -12.58
N GLN A 55 -9.96 -9.68 -12.47
CA GLN A 55 -10.37 -11.05 -12.80
C GLN A 55 -11.49 -11.52 -11.87
N ILE A 56 -11.37 -11.25 -10.58
CA ILE A 56 -12.39 -11.65 -9.61
C ILE A 56 -13.66 -10.81 -9.80
N ALA A 57 -13.54 -9.51 -10.04
CA ALA A 57 -14.68 -8.66 -10.33
C ALA A 57 -15.45 -9.12 -11.57
N HIS A 58 -14.72 -9.50 -12.62
CA HIS A 58 -15.33 -10.04 -13.84
C HIS A 58 -16.11 -11.33 -13.54
N ALA A 59 -15.50 -12.24 -12.79
CA ALA A 59 -16.14 -13.51 -12.42
C ALA A 59 -17.39 -13.28 -11.56
N LEU A 60 -17.35 -12.31 -10.64
CA LEU A 60 -18.50 -11.93 -9.83
C LEU A 60 -19.62 -11.31 -10.67
N ASN A 61 -19.26 -10.45 -11.63
CA ASN A 61 -20.24 -9.86 -12.54
C ASN A 61 -20.95 -10.91 -13.39
N GLU A 62 -20.25 -11.93 -13.86
CA GLU A 62 -20.84 -13.04 -14.58
C GLU A 62 -21.86 -13.80 -13.74
N ARG A 63 -21.76 -13.72 -12.44
CA ARG A 63 -22.67 -14.37 -11.48
C ARG A 63 -23.72 -13.43 -10.86
N GLY A 64 -23.87 -12.26 -11.46
CA GLY A 64 -24.90 -11.30 -11.03
C GLY A 64 -24.50 -10.38 -9.90
N VAL A 65 -23.23 -10.38 -9.50
CA VAL A 65 -22.71 -9.44 -8.48
C VAL A 65 -22.02 -8.29 -9.19
N ALA A 66 -22.48 -7.07 -8.96
CA ALA A 66 -21.97 -5.88 -9.63
C ALA A 66 -20.66 -5.39 -8.97
N ALA A 67 -19.66 -6.26 -8.88
CA ALA A 67 -18.36 -5.90 -8.34
C ALA A 67 -17.64 -4.91 -9.25
N ARG A 68 -16.89 -4.00 -8.65
CA ARG A 68 -16.14 -2.97 -9.38
C ARG A 68 -14.74 -2.82 -8.85
N VAL A 69 -13.83 -2.44 -9.73
CA VAL A 69 -12.47 -2.07 -9.39
C VAL A 69 -12.32 -0.60 -9.79
N PRO A 70 -12.72 0.33 -8.89
CA PRO A 70 -12.68 1.75 -9.21
C PRO A 70 -11.25 2.27 -9.21
N SER A 71 -11.03 3.39 -9.88
CA SER A 71 -9.78 4.11 -9.77
C SER A 71 -9.65 4.67 -8.34
N ASP A 72 -8.52 4.42 -7.69
CA ASP A 72 -8.33 4.77 -6.28
C ASP A 72 -6.95 5.42 -6.05
N GLY A 73 -6.57 6.33 -6.92
CA GLY A 73 -5.30 7.04 -6.81
C GLY A 73 -4.11 6.07 -6.85
N GLY A 74 -3.30 6.10 -5.80
CA GLY A 74 -2.15 5.20 -5.67
C GLY A 74 -2.46 3.85 -5.03
N ALA A 75 -3.74 3.50 -4.85
CA ALA A 75 -4.15 2.25 -4.24
C ALA A 75 -4.91 1.37 -5.24
N ALA A 76 -5.11 0.09 -4.90
CA ALA A 76 -5.96 -0.82 -5.65
C ALA A 76 -7.12 -1.27 -4.76
N ARG A 77 -8.33 -1.28 -5.31
CA ARG A 77 -9.53 -1.56 -4.53
C ARG A 77 -10.52 -2.38 -5.34
N ILE A 78 -11.20 -3.32 -4.69
CA ILE A 78 -12.36 -4.01 -5.25
C ILE A 78 -13.57 -3.75 -4.35
N ASP A 79 -14.67 -3.29 -4.93
CA ASP A 79 -15.94 -3.11 -4.24
C ASP A 79 -16.86 -4.27 -4.57
N ILE A 80 -17.45 -4.89 -3.53
CA ILE A 80 -18.34 -6.02 -3.69
C ILE A 80 -19.69 -5.67 -3.04
N PRO A 81 -20.64 -5.14 -3.84
CA PRO A 81 -21.95 -4.78 -3.31
C PRO A 81 -22.79 -6.02 -3.00
N VAL A 82 -23.11 -6.20 -1.75
CA VAL A 82 -24.02 -7.26 -1.29
C VAL A 82 -25.38 -6.63 -1.09
N SER A 83 -26.44 -7.29 -1.55
CA SER A 83 -27.80 -6.74 -1.56
C SER A 83 -28.25 -6.17 -0.22
N ARG A 84 -27.94 -6.88 0.87
CA ARG A 84 -28.29 -6.41 2.21
C ARG A 84 -27.53 -5.16 2.63
N HIS A 85 -26.30 -5.00 2.15
CA HIS A 85 -25.46 -3.82 2.43
C HIS A 85 -25.78 -2.66 1.51
N ALA A 86 -26.22 -2.92 0.29
CA ALA A 86 -26.61 -1.90 -0.65
C ALA A 86 -27.79 -1.05 -0.16
N ARG A 87 -28.68 -1.63 0.64
CA ARG A 87 -29.80 -0.90 1.24
C ARG A 87 -29.37 0.02 2.37
N LEU A 88 -28.33 -0.34 3.08
CA LEU A 88 -27.82 0.40 4.23
C LEU A 88 -26.74 1.38 3.87
N GLY A 89 -26.10 1.18 2.74
CA GLY A 89 -24.92 1.95 2.29
C GLY A 89 -25.21 3.33 1.71
N HIS A 90 -26.44 3.78 1.70
CA HIS A 90 -26.75 5.12 1.23
C HIS A 90 -26.28 6.16 2.24
N GLY A 91 -25.06 6.55 2.14
CA GLY A 91 -24.57 7.73 2.80
C GLY A 91 -23.27 7.60 3.58
N PHE A 92 -22.87 6.47 4.13
CA PHE A 92 -21.78 6.51 5.11
C PHE A 92 -20.75 5.41 5.05
N GLY A 93 -20.54 4.60 4.26
CA GLY A 93 -19.49 3.60 4.34
C GLY A 93 -19.17 2.97 3.00
N GLY A 94 -19.98 3.26 2.04
CA GLY A 94 -19.83 2.64 0.75
C GLY A 94 -20.08 1.13 0.82
N TYR A 95 -19.67 0.46 -0.21
CA TYR A 95 -19.82 -0.99 -0.32
C TYR A 95 -18.73 -1.71 0.45
N PRO A 96 -18.93 -2.99 0.83
CA PRO A 96 -17.82 -3.80 1.29
C PRO A 96 -16.68 -3.80 0.29
N TYR A 97 -15.45 -3.74 0.77
CA TYR A 97 -14.29 -3.62 -0.10
C TYR A 97 -13.05 -4.31 0.48
N LEU A 98 -12.12 -4.62 -0.41
CA LEU A 98 -10.73 -4.88 -0.09
C LEU A 98 -9.88 -3.82 -0.78
N ARG A 99 -8.96 -3.24 -0.07
CA ARG A 99 -8.08 -2.18 -0.57
C ARG A 99 -6.64 -2.50 -0.24
N ALA A 100 -5.77 -2.34 -1.23
CA ALA A 100 -4.33 -2.45 -1.06
C ALA A 100 -3.70 -1.09 -1.32
N ARG A 101 -2.88 -0.62 -0.42
CA ARG A 101 -2.16 0.63 -0.58
C ARG A 101 -0.70 0.50 -0.15
N PRO A 102 0.20 1.25 -0.77
CA PRO A 102 1.58 1.25 -0.32
C PRO A 102 1.71 2.00 1.01
N ASP A 103 2.54 1.48 1.90
CA ASP A 103 2.94 2.14 3.13
C ASP A 103 4.43 2.47 3.03
N PRO A 104 4.79 3.71 2.67
CA PRO A 104 6.20 4.08 2.47
C PRO A 104 7.04 4.00 3.75
N GLN A 105 6.45 4.25 4.89
CA GLN A 105 7.17 4.22 6.16
C GLN A 105 7.58 2.80 6.53
N ALA A 106 6.66 1.86 6.41
CA ALA A 106 6.92 0.45 6.69
C ALA A 106 7.57 -0.27 5.51
N ARG A 107 7.56 0.34 4.32
CA ARG A 107 7.99 -0.27 3.06
C ARG A 107 7.28 -1.58 2.79
N ARG A 108 5.96 -1.55 2.97
CA ARG A 108 5.08 -2.71 2.79
C ARG A 108 3.82 -2.31 2.05
N ILE A 109 3.13 -3.30 1.53
CA ILE A 109 1.78 -3.12 0.99
C ILE A 109 0.81 -3.43 2.12
N HIS A 110 -0.03 -2.45 2.45
CA HIS A 110 -1.04 -2.56 3.48
C HIS A 110 -2.37 -2.98 2.86
N PHE A 111 -2.97 -4.04 3.38
CA PHE A 111 -4.30 -4.50 2.98
C PHE A 111 -5.29 -4.19 4.08
N GLU A 112 -6.42 -3.62 3.69
CA GLU A 112 -7.54 -3.36 4.58
C GLU A 112 -8.84 -3.81 3.92
N ARG A 113 -9.84 -4.11 4.72
CA ARG A 113 -11.15 -4.49 4.22
C ARG A 113 -12.25 -3.92 5.09
N ASN A 114 -13.44 -3.79 4.52
CA ASN A 114 -14.65 -3.43 5.23
C ASN A 114 -15.76 -4.42 4.84
N THR A 115 -16.40 -5.02 5.84
CA THR A 115 -17.47 -6.00 5.64
C THR A 115 -18.81 -5.48 6.11
N SER A 116 -18.83 -4.32 6.76
CA SER A 116 -20.05 -3.75 7.34
C SER A 116 -20.15 -2.26 6.99
N ASP A 117 -21.31 -1.68 7.28
CA ASP A 117 -21.55 -0.26 7.09
C ASP A 117 -20.87 0.62 8.15
N SER A 118 -20.16 0.02 9.09
CA SER A 118 -19.43 0.77 10.08
C SER A 118 -18.31 1.58 9.44
N ARG A 119 -18.08 2.76 9.99
CA ARG A 119 -17.02 3.64 9.51
C ARG A 119 -15.65 3.02 9.76
N GLY A 120 -14.82 3.04 8.74
CA GLY A 120 -13.47 2.55 8.80
C GLY A 120 -13.35 1.06 8.50
N GLY A 121 -12.29 0.72 7.83
CA GLY A 121 -11.96 -0.66 7.53
C GLY A 121 -11.14 -1.30 8.64
N SER A 122 -11.01 -2.60 8.58
CA SER A 122 -10.12 -3.37 9.44
C SER A 122 -8.85 -3.71 8.70
N ALA A 123 -7.72 -3.63 9.38
CA ALA A 123 -6.45 -4.06 8.81
C ALA A 123 -6.47 -5.58 8.59
N VAL A 124 -6.08 -6.01 7.40
CA VAL A 124 -5.95 -7.42 7.04
C VAL A 124 -4.53 -7.89 7.25
N GLY A 125 -3.56 -7.08 6.84
CA GLY A 125 -2.16 -7.38 7.00
C GLY A 125 -1.27 -6.46 6.20
N ASP A 126 0.00 -6.49 6.55
CA ASP A 126 1.06 -5.76 5.86
C ASP A 126 2.04 -6.78 5.29
N TYR A 127 2.37 -6.64 4.01
CA TYR A 127 3.23 -7.60 3.33
C TYR A 127 4.36 -6.87 2.61
N ALA A 128 5.56 -7.42 2.66
CA ALA A 128 6.65 -6.96 1.81
C ALA A 128 6.26 -7.17 0.33
N ILE A 129 6.75 -6.32 -0.56
CA ILE A 129 6.43 -6.42 -1.98
C ILE A 129 6.75 -7.82 -2.52
N ALA A 130 7.88 -8.41 -2.11
CA ALA A 130 8.28 -9.75 -2.54
C ALA A 130 7.32 -10.85 -2.07
N GLU A 131 6.54 -10.61 -1.04
CA GLU A 131 5.54 -11.56 -0.52
C GLU A 131 4.20 -11.46 -1.24
N VAL A 132 3.95 -10.35 -1.95
CA VAL A 132 2.69 -10.11 -2.64
C VAL A 132 2.72 -10.79 -4.01
N ASN A 133 1.87 -11.78 -4.18
CA ASN A 133 1.70 -12.49 -5.45
C ASN A 133 0.20 -12.69 -5.72
N ALA A 134 -0.11 -13.22 -6.90
CA ALA A 134 -1.50 -13.42 -7.31
C ALA A 134 -2.27 -14.34 -6.34
N GLU A 135 -1.62 -15.37 -5.82
CA GLU A 135 -2.25 -16.32 -4.89
C GLU A 135 -2.63 -15.65 -3.57
N LEU A 136 -1.75 -14.80 -3.03
CA LEU A 136 -2.03 -14.05 -1.81
C LEU A 136 -3.23 -13.12 -2.01
N VAL A 137 -3.21 -12.33 -3.08
CA VAL A 137 -4.30 -11.38 -3.36
C VAL A 137 -5.61 -12.11 -3.55
N LYS A 138 -5.60 -13.21 -4.30
CA LYS A 138 -6.76 -14.07 -4.50
C LYS A 138 -7.29 -14.58 -3.15
N ALA A 139 -6.42 -15.09 -2.30
CA ALA A 139 -6.81 -15.61 -0.99
C ALA A 139 -7.47 -14.54 -0.13
N LEU A 140 -6.92 -13.33 -0.10
CA LEU A 140 -7.48 -12.22 0.67
C LEU A 140 -8.87 -11.81 0.17
N VAL A 141 -9.05 -11.72 -1.15
CA VAL A 141 -10.35 -11.39 -1.73
C VAL A 141 -11.37 -12.51 -1.49
N MET A 142 -10.96 -13.77 -1.67
CA MET A 142 -11.85 -14.92 -1.46
C MET A 142 -12.27 -15.04 0.01
N ASP A 143 -11.40 -14.69 0.96
CA ASP A 143 -11.76 -14.64 2.37
C ASP A 143 -12.84 -13.58 2.62
N LEU A 144 -12.72 -12.42 1.98
CA LEU A 144 -13.76 -11.40 2.05
C LEU A 144 -15.07 -11.90 1.46
N VAL A 145 -15.04 -12.54 0.31
CA VAL A 145 -16.24 -13.09 -0.34
C VAL A 145 -16.91 -14.14 0.56
N ARG A 146 -16.13 -15.04 1.16
CA ARG A 146 -16.66 -16.03 2.09
C ARG A 146 -17.33 -15.38 3.30
N GLU A 147 -16.75 -14.32 3.83
CA GLU A 147 -17.33 -13.60 4.95
C GLU A 147 -18.64 -12.92 4.58
N LEU A 148 -18.72 -12.35 3.37
CA LEU A 148 -19.92 -11.67 2.88
C LEU A 148 -21.05 -12.66 2.52
N TYR A 149 -20.73 -13.81 1.96
CA TYR A 149 -21.67 -14.80 1.46
C TYR A 149 -21.58 -16.13 2.18
N GLY A 150 -20.79 -16.23 3.22
CA GLY A 150 -20.60 -17.46 3.97
C GLY A 150 -21.89 -18.00 4.59
N PRO A 151 -21.83 -19.21 5.13
CA PRO A 151 -23.02 -19.82 5.72
C PRO A 151 -23.59 -18.91 6.81
N ALA A 152 -24.88 -18.71 6.70
CA ALA A 152 -25.61 -17.87 7.64
C ALA A 152 -25.57 -18.47 9.04
#